data_e9118c715ac6fe80753ae68f4d5b0301
#
_entry.id   e9118c715ac6fe80753ae68f4d5b0301
#
_cell.length_a   1.000
_cell.length_b   1.000
_cell.length_c   1.000
_cell.angle_alpha   90.00
_cell.angle_beta   90.00
_cell.angle_gamma   90.00
#
_symmetry.space_group_name_H-M   'P 1'
#
loop_
_entity.id
_entity.type
_entity.pdbx_description
1 polymer ?
#
loop_
_entity_poly.entity_id
_entity_poly.type
_entity_poly.pdbx_seq_one_letter_code
_entity_poly.pdbx_strand_id
1 'polypeptide(L)'
;MVMLVHGSVLPGWGTWASQRPLADEYQLIVPYRTGYPPNPPLERIDFEVQAGEIAELIEPGTHLVGHSYGGVVSLLAAAKVPERLRSLTVIEPPAFGVARGNPDLEALVKRVAEHYAVSGRTPRDFALGFVALVGATPNIPEVLPPEVEASIRASMVERDPTEAQIPFDAIREAPFPVLVISGGHHPAFDAVCDVLEDRLGAQRAVIAGSGHSAQRTGAPLNDRVRQFIDGARS
;
A
#
# COMPACT_ATOMS: atom_id res chain seq x y z
N MET A 1 9.81 -5.22 15.79
CA MET A 1 8.89 -5.96 14.88
C MET A 1 8.54 -5.05 13.71
N VAL A 2 8.48 -5.60 12.49
CA VAL A 2 8.06 -4.88 11.27
C VAL A 2 6.85 -5.59 10.68
N MET A 3 5.73 -4.88 10.55
CA MET A 3 4.51 -5.37 9.91
C MET A 3 4.41 -4.84 8.48
N LEU A 4 4.21 -5.74 7.50
CA LEU A 4 4.20 -5.43 6.07
C LEU A 4 2.81 -5.69 5.49
N VAL A 5 2.06 -4.63 5.18
CA VAL A 5 0.67 -4.70 4.67
C VAL A 5 0.67 -4.58 3.15
N HIS A 6 0.23 -5.64 2.47
CA HIS A 6 0.26 -5.74 1.01
C HIS A 6 -0.81 -4.88 0.32
N GLY A 7 -0.57 -4.53 -0.94
CA GLY A 7 -1.51 -3.86 -1.83
C GLY A 7 -2.48 -4.82 -2.50
N SER A 8 -2.99 -4.41 -3.67
CA SER A 8 -3.88 -5.21 -4.51
C SER A 8 -3.10 -6.25 -5.33
N VAL A 9 -3.79 -7.20 -5.92
CA VAL A 9 -3.32 -8.23 -6.88
C VAL A 9 -2.48 -9.35 -6.25
N LEU A 10 -1.42 -9.04 -5.50
CA LEU A 10 -0.56 -10.05 -4.88
C LEU A 10 -0.59 -9.93 -3.36
N PRO A 11 -1.08 -10.96 -2.62
CA PRO A 11 -1.15 -10.91 -1.18
C PRO A 11 0.15 -11.38 -0.49
N GLY A 12 0.29 -10.98 0.76
CA GLY A 12 1.30 -11.50 1.68
C GLY A 12 2.72 -11.48 1.10
N TRP A 13 3.39 -12.62 1.18
CA TRP A 13 4.75 -12.76 0.67
C TRP A 13 4.88 -12.64 -0.86
N GLY A 14 3.80 -12.70 -1.63
CA GLY A 14 3.81 -12.38 -3.06
C GLY A 14 4.19 -10.93 -3.33
N THR A 15 3.74 -10.01 -2.47
CA THR A 15 4.15 -8.59 -2.49
C THR A 15 5.54 -8.40 -1.87
N TRP A 16 5.84 -9.06 -0.75
CA TRP A 16 6.95 -8.75 0.14
C TRP A 16 8.13 -9.72 0.07
N ALA A 17 8.23 -10.53 -1.00
CA ALA A 17 9.30 -11.52 -1.13
C ALA A 17 10.72 -10.92 -1.04
N SER A 18 10.92 -9.71 -1.60
CA SER A 18 12.21 -9.01 -1.60
C SER A 18 12.57 -8.39 -0.24
N GLN A 19 11.65 -8.37 0.73
CA GLN A 19 11.89 -7.89 2.08
C GLN A 19 12.32 -9.01 3.06
N ARG A 20 12.38 -10.28 2.59
CA ARG A 20 12.87 -11.40 3.42
C ARG A 20 14.24 -11.14 4.09
N PRO A 21 15.21 -10.47 3.45
CA PRO A 21 16.49 -10.15 4.12
C PRO A 21 16.37 -9.25 5.36
N LEU A 22 15.25 -8.52 5.53
CA LEU A 22 15.02 -7.77 6.77
C LEU A 22 14.78 -8.68 7.98
N ALA A 23 14.47 -9.97 7.77
CA ALA A 23 14.29 -10.95 8.85
C ALA A 23 15.59 -11.28 9.62
N ASP A 24 16.74 -10.92 9.07
CA ASP A 24 18.02 -11.07 9.77
C ASP A 24 18.15 -10.11 10.97
N GLU A 25 17.38 -9.01 10.96
CA GLU A 25 17.44 -7.94 11.96
C GLU A 25 16.12 -7.70 12.69
N TYR A 26 14.98 -8.03 12.02
CA TYR A 26 13.64 -7.73 12.51
C TYR A 26 12.74 -8.96 12.46
N GLN A 27 11.87 -9.09 13.46
CA GLN A 27 10.71 -10.00 13.32
C GLN A 27 9.75 -9.41 12.29
N LEU A 28 9.47 -10.15 11.22
CA LEU A 28 8.56 -9.74 10.16
C LEU A 28 7.18 -10.37 10.35
N ILE A 29 6.14 -9.54 10.34
CA ILE A 29 4.74 -9.95 10.31
C ILE A 29 4.17 -9.53 8.96
N VAL A 30 3.63 -10.47 8.21
CA VAL A 30 3.08 -10.25 6.87
C VAL A 30 1.65 -10.76 6.84
N PRO A 31 0.68 -9.97 7.31
CA PRO A 31 -0.72 -10.38 7.33
C PRO A 31 -1.25 -10.50 5.89
N TYR A 32 -2.12 -11.50 5.70
CA TYR A 32 -2.97 -11.58 4.52
C TYR A 32 -4.26 -10.83 4.82
N ARG A 33 -4.51 -9.72 4.13
CA ARG A 33 -5.73 -8.93 4.30
C ARG A 33 -6.98 -9.79 4.04
N THR A 34 -8.04 -9.57 4.79
CA THR A 34 -9.30 -10.30 4.62
C THR A 34 -9.82 -10.19 3.19
N GLY A 35 -10.43 -11.27 2.69
CA GLY A 35 -10.84 -11.41 1.30
C GLY A 35 -9.76 -11.87 0.33
N TYR A 36 -8.48 -11.81 0.74
CA TYR A 36 -7.36 -12.35 -0.04
C TYR A 36 -6.97 -13.74 0.42
N PRO A 37 -6.62 -14.68 -0.49
CA PRO A 37 -6.20 -16.02 -0.09
C PRO A 37 -4.98 -15.96 0.85
N PRO A 38 -4.91 -16.84 1.87
CA PRO A 38 -5.77 -18.01 2.11
C PRO A 38 -7.10 -17.69 2.82
N ASN A 39 -7.42 -16.41 3.10
CA ASN A 39 -8.70 -16.05 3.69
C ASN A 39 -9.85 -16.29 2.71
N PRO A 40 -11.07 -16.56 3.20
CA PRO A 40 -12.26 -16.69 2.37
C PRO A 40 -12.50 -15.43 1.52
N PRO A 41 -13.03 -15.58 0.28
CA PRO A 41 -13.39 -14.45 -0.55
C PRO A 41 -14.53 -13.64 0.07
N LEU A 42 -14.53 -12.33 -0.19
CA LEU A 42 -15.59 -11.40 0.21
C LEU A 42 -16.25 -10.80 -1.03
N GLU A 43 -17.53 -10.42 -0.90
CA GLU A 43 -18.26 -9.69 -1.95
C GLU A 43 -17.81 -8.23 -2.08
N ARG A 44 -17.29 -7.66 -1.01
CA ARG A 44 -16.71 -6.32 -0.94
C ARG A 44 -15.56 -6.31 0.06
N ILE A 45 -14.46 -5.69 -0.33
CA ILE A 45 -13.31 -5.41 0.53
C ILE A 45 -13.31 -3.91 0.85
N ASP A 46 -13.32 -3.59 2.14
CA ASP A 46 -13.41 -2.22 2.64
C ASP A 46 -12.14 -1.86 3.43
N PHE A 47 -11.46 -0.79 3.03
CA PHE A 47 -10.20 -0.34 3.65
C PHE A 47 -10.39 0.11 5.11
N GLU A 48 -11.57 0.60 5.51
CA GLU A 48 -11.83 1.00 6.90
C GLU A 48 -11.97 -0.22 7.82
N VAL A 49 -12.66 -1.26 7.33
CA VAL A 49 -12.77 -2.55 8.04
C VAL A 49 -11.39 -3.16 8.19
N GLN A 50 -10.64 -3.27 7.09
CA GLN A 50 -9.29 -3.82 7.11
C GLN A 50 -8.32 -3.00 7.98
N ALA A 51 -8.48 -1.67 8.06
CA ALA A 51 -7.70 -0.83 8.97
C ALA A 51 -7.98 -1.18 10.44
N GLY A 52 -9.22 -1.52 10.79
CA GLY A 52 -9.56 -2.05 12.12
C GLY A 52 -8.85 -3.37 12.42
N GLU A 53 -8.94 -4.32 11.49
CA GLU A 53 -8.30 -5.63 11.60
C GLU A 53 -6.77 -5.54 11.71
N ILE A 54 -6.14 -4.68 10.91
CA ILE A 54 -4.70 -4.44 11.01
C ILE A 54 -4.34 -3.77 12.34
N ALA A 55 -5.13 -2.81 12.82
CA ALA A 55 -4.90 -2.16 14.10
C ALA A 55 -4.94 -3.16 15.29
N GLU A 56 -5.80 -4.17 15.23
CA GLU A 56 -5.86 -5.23 16.24
C GLU A 56 -4.59 -6.08 16.26
N LEU A 57 -3.94 -6.28 15.12
CA LEU A 57 -2.69 -7.04 15.00
C LEU A 57 -1.43 -6.25 15.39
N ILE A 58 -1.54 -4.92 15.50
CA ILE A 58 -0.40 -4.07 15.86
C ILE A 58 -0.07 -4.22 17.35
N GLU A 59 1.11 -4.73 17.65
CA GLU A 59 1.67 -4.80 19.00
C GLU A 59 2.48 -3.54 19.34
N PRO A 60 2.66 -3.21 20.64
CA PRO A 60 3.52 -2.09 21.05
C PRO A 60 4.94 -2.20 20.47
N GLY A 61 5.43 -1.10 19.90
CA GLY A 61 6.76 -1.04 19.29
C GLY A 61 6.83 -1.51 17.83
N THR A 62 5.68 -1.64 17.14
CA THR A 62 5.62 -2.04 15.74
C THR A 62 6.06 -0.91 14.81
N HIS A 63 6.88 -1.26 13.81
CA HIS A 63 7.10 -0.46 12.60
C HIS A 63 6.12 -0.94 11.53
N LEU A 64 5.19 -0.08 11.11
CA LEU A 64 4.16 -0.42 10.12
C LEU A 64 4.58 0.03 8.73
N VAL A 65 4.53 -0.86 7.75
CA VAL A 65 4.87 -0.59 6.35
C VAL A 65 3.71 -1.01 5.46
N GLY A 66 3.14 -0.10 4.69
CA GLY A 66 2.05 -0.39 3.76
C GLY A 66 2.37 -0.01 2.32
N HIS A 67 2.03 -0.88 1.38
CA HIS A 67 2.18 -0.63 -0.06
C HIS A 67 0.82 -0.48 -0.74
N SER A 68 0.70 0.51 -1.63
CA SER A 68 -0.48 0.71 -2.46
C SER A 68 -1.77 0.76 -1.61
N TYR A 69 -2.80 -0.01 -1.92
CA TYR A 69 -4.03 -0.11 -1.11
C TYR A 69 -3.74 -0.41 0.36
N GLY A 70 -2.76 -1.29 0.63
CA GLY A 70 -2.25 -1.54 1.99
C GLY A 70 -1.63 -0.31 2.64
N GLY A 71 -1.16 0.66 1.88
CA GLY A 71 -0.71 1.96 2.37
C GLY A 71 -1.86 2.81 2.89
N VAL A 72 -3.02 2.81 2.21
CA VAL A 72 -4.25 3.46 2.70
C VAL A 72 -4.74 2.78 3.98
N VAL A 73 -4.81 1.45 3.98
CA VAL A 73 -5.16 0.66 5.18
C VAL A 73 -4.23 0.99 6.35
N SER A 74 -2.91 1.11 6.09
CA SER A 74 -1.91 1.42 7.12
C SER A 74 -2.03 2.84 7.67
N LEU A 75 -2.33 3.84 6.84
CA LEU A 75 -2.62 5.22 7.30
C LEU A 75 -3.80 5.25 8.26
N LEU A 76 -4.88 4.56 7.90
CA LEU A 76 -6.09 4.49 8.73
C LEU A 76 -5.86 3.69 10.02
N ALA A 77 -5.13 2.56 9.94
CA ALA A 77 -4.80 1.74 11.11
C ALA A 77 -3.89 2.48 12.10
N ALA A 78 -2.89 3.22 11.59
CA ALA A 78 -1.97 4.00 12.42
C ALA A 78 -2.67 5.03 13.30
N ALA A 79 -3.72 5.68 12.78
CA ALA A 79 -4.50 6.64 13.54
C ALA A 79 -5.38 6.01 14.63
N LYS A 80 -5.67 4.70 14.55
CA LYS A 80 -6.49 4.00 15.55
C LYS A 80 -5.69 3.59 16.80
N VAL A 81 -4.39 3.33 16.65
CA VAL A 81 -3.51 2.83 17.73
C VAL A 81 -2.14 3.52 17.71
N PRO A 82 -2.11 4.87 17.72
CA PRO A 82 -0.87 5.62 17.52
C PRO A 82 0.19 5.31 18.57
N GLU A 83 -0.20 4.98 19.80
CA GLU A 83 0.70 4.68 20.90
C GLU A 83 1.43 3.32 20.75
N ARG A 84 0.98 2.46 19.84
CA ARG A 84 1.61 1.15 19.58
C ARG A 84 2.69 1.21 18.52
N LEU A 85 2.73 2.27 17.72
CA LEU A 85 3.66 2.38 16.60
C LEU A 85 4.98 3.04 17.01
N ARG A 86 6.07 2.55 16.41
CA ARG A 86 7.38 3.19 16.42
C ARG A 86 7.63 4.00 15.16
N SER A 87 7.07 3.59 14.03
CA SER A 87 7.11 4.34 12.77
C SER A 87 6.03 3.87 11.80
N LEU A 88 5.69 4.73 10.85
CA LEU A 88 4.84 4.42 9.73
C LEU A 88 5.59 4.67 8.42
N THR A 89 5.61 3.69 7.53
CA THR A 89 6.09 3.85 6.14
C THR A 89 4.96 3.54 5.17
N VAL A 90 4.68 4.44 4.24
CA VAL A 90 3.72 4.20 3.16
C VAL A 90 4.41 4.33 1.80
N ILE A 91 4.14 3.36 0.93
CA ILE A 91 4.75 3.25 -0.39
C ILE A 91 3.65 3.36 -1.44
N GLU A 92 3.67 4.44 -2.22
CA GLU A 92 2.71 4.68 -3.31
C GLU A 92 1.24 4.47 -2.91
N PRO A 93 0.75 5.02 -1.77
CA PRO A 93 -0.64 4.82 -1.36
C PRO A 93 -1.59 5.56 -2.32
N PRO A 94 -2.64 4.90 -2.85
CA PRO A 94 -3.63 5.54 -3.72
C PRO A 94 -4.66 6.34 -2.91
N ALA A 95 -4.20 7.15 -1.96
CA ALA A 95 -5.03 8.05 -1.18
C ALA A 95 -5.48 9.26 -2.04
N PHE A 96 -6.04 8.99 -3.20
CA PHE A 96 -6.30 9.96 -4.26
C PHE A 96 -7.20 11.12 -3.81
N GLY A 97 -8.04 10.90 -2.80
CA GLY A 97 -8.90 11.93 -2.22
C GLY A 97 -8.13 13.14 -1.67
N VAL A 98 -6.85 12.98 -1.27
CA VAL A 98 -6.08 14.05 -0.62
C VAL A 98 -5.51 15.08 -1.60
N ALA A 99 -5.34 14.72 -2.87
CA ALA A 99 -4.72 15.58 -3.90
C ALA A 99 -5.70 15.95 -5.04
N ARG A 100 -7.03 15.95 -4.73
CA ARG A 100 -8.06 16.34 -5.69
C ARG A 100 -7.81 17.73 -6.26
N GLY A 101 -8.10 17.91 -7.55
CA GLY A 101 -7.81 19.12 -8.29
C GLY A 101 -6.46 19.12 -9.00
N ASN A 102 -5.57 18.14 -8.74
CA ASN A 102 -4.37 17.93 -9.54
C ASN A 102 -4.74 17.30 -10.89
N PRO A 103 -4.38 17.87 -12.05
CA PRO A 103 -4.82 17.38 -13.36
C PRO A 103 -4.38 15.95 -13.68
N ASP A 104 -3.16 15.58 -13.33
CA ASP A 104 -2.62 14.24 -13.58
C ASP A 104 -3.32 13.19 -12.73
N LEU A 105 -3.65 13.55 -11.47
CA LEU A 105 -4.41 12.70 -10.57
C LEU A 105 -5.85 12.52 -11.06
N GLU A 106 -6.54 13.58 -11.46
CA GLU A 106 -7.91 13.49 -11.99
C GLU A 106 -7.96 12.61 -13.24
N ALA A 107 -6.95 12.72 -14.12
CA ALA A 107 -6.84 11.88 -15.30
C ALA A 107 -6.65 10.40 -14.93
N LEU A 108 -5.81 10.10 -13.93
CA LEU A 108 -5.61 8.72 -13.45
C LEU A 108 -6.90 8.17 -12.80
N VAL A 109 -7.51 8.92 -11.90
CA VAL A 109 -8.76 8.52 -11.20
C VAL A 109 -9.85 8.18 -12.20
N LYS A 110 -10.03 9.02 -13.23
CA LYS A 110 -11.00 8.76 -14.30
C LYS A 110 -10.70 7.43 -15.01
N ARG A 111 -9.45 7.18 -15.41
CA ARG A 111 -9.06 5.93 -16.09
C ARG A 111 -9.22 4.71 -15.20
N VAL A 112 -8.94 4.82 -13.90
CA VAL A 112 -9.16 3.75 -12.93
C VAL A 112 -10.66 3.46 -12.80
N ALA A 113 -11.50 4.49 -12.64
CA ALA A 113 -12.95 4.31 -12.58
C ALA A 113 -13.52 3.65 -13.86
N GLU A 114 -13.09 4.10 -15.03
CA GLU A 114 -13.44 3.50 -16.31
C GLU A 114 -12.99 2.03 -16.39
N HIS A 115 -11.80 1.71 -15.84
CA HIS A 115 -11.31 0.34 -15.78
C HIS A 115 -12.19 -0.57 -14.91
N TYR A 116 -12.58 -0.11 -13.72
CA TYR A 116 -13.45 -0.88 -12.82
C TYR A 116 -14.89 -1.01 -13.35
N ALA A 117 -15.38 -0.05 -14.12
CA ALA A 117 -16.75 -0.06 -14.67
C ALA A 117 -16.98 -1.10 -15.77
N VAL A 118 -15.94 -1.67 -16.35
CA VAL A 118 -16.09 -2.68 -17.43
C VAL A 118 -16.49 -4.03 -16.83
N SER A 119 -17.74 -4.43 -17.08
CA SER A 119 -18.26 -5.73 -16.68
C SER A 119 -17.74 -6.88 -17.55
N GLY A 120 -17.77 -8.10 -17.01
CA GLY A 120 -17.48 -9.33 -17.76
C GLY A 120 -16.00 -9.55 -18.09
N ARG A 121 -15.07 -8.76 -17.54
CA ARG A 121 -13.63 -9.00 -17.70
C ARG A 121 -13.21 -10.29 -17.01
N THR A 122 -12.28 -11.01 -17.63
CA THR A 122 -11.57 -12.06 -16.94
C THR A 122 -10.65 -11.46 -15.86
N PRO A 123 -10.34 -12.19 -14.77
CA PRO A 123 -9.38 -11.72 -13.78
C PRO A 123 -8.03 -11.32 -14.40
N ARG A 124 -7.57 -12.07 -15.40
CA ARG A 124 -6.33 -11.77 -16.10
C ARG A 124 -6.38 -10.44 -16.84
N ASP A 125 -7.44 -10.17 -17.61
CA ASP A 125 -7.59 -8.92 -18.38
C ASP A 125 -7.75 -7.72 -17.43
N PHE A 126 -8.46 -7.91 -16.31
CA PHE A 126 -8.53 -6.90 -15.26
C PHE A 126 -7.14 -6.58 -14.72
N ALA A 127 -6.36 -7.59 -14.32
CA ALA A 127 -5.04 -7.40 -13.73
C ALA A 127 -4.06 -6.74 -14.71
N LEU A 128 -4.05 -7.14 -15.98
CA LEU A 128 -3.19 -6.52 -17.01
C LEU A 128 -3.49 -5.03 -17.17
N GLY A 129 -4.77 -4.66 -17.28
CA GLY A 129 -5.15 -3.26 -17.40
C GLY A 129 -4.87 -2.46 -16.14
N PHE A 130 -5.16 -3.01 -14.97
CA PHE A 130 -4.91 -2.35 -13.68
C PHE A 130 -3.41 -2.09 -13.43
N VAL A 131 -2.57 -3.11 -13.64
CA VAL A 131 -1.11 -3.00 -13.45
C VAL A 131 -0.52 -1.95 -14.40
N ALA A 132 -1.00 -1.88 -15.65
CA ALA A 132 -0.59 -0.84 -16.60
C ALA A 132 -1.01 0.57 -16.16
N LEU A 133 -2.23 0.72 -15.60
CA LEU A 133 -2.73 2.01 -15.12
C LEU A 133 -1.90 2.59 -13.97
N VAL A 134 -1.50 1.74 -13.02
CA VAL A 134 -0.69 2.18 -11.88
C VAL A 134 0.80 2.24 -12.18
N GLY A 135 1.22 1.99 -13.42
CA GLY A 135 2.63 2.09 -13.82
C GLY A 135 3.52 1.00 -13.21
N ALA A 136 2.95 -0.16 -12.90
CA ALA A 136 3.72 -1.33 -12.51
C ALA A 136 4.07 -2.20 -13.72
N THR A 137 5.17 -2.95 -13.63
CA THR A 137 5.54 -3.89 -14.69
C THR A 137 4.66 -5.15 -14.61
N PRO A 138 3.89 -5.47 -15.64
CA PRO A 138 3.05 -6.66 -15.62
C PRO A 138 3.92 -7.93 -15.64
N ASN A 139 3.65 -8.80 -14.68
CA ASN A 139 4.15 -10.18 -14.66
C ASN A 139 2.98 -11.10 -14.36
N ILE A 140 1.99 -11.06 -15.26
CA ILE A 140 0.74 -11.81 -15.12
C ILE A 140 0.84 -13.01 -16.07
N PRO A 141 0.88 -14.25 -15.57
CA PRO A 141 1.00 -15.44 -16.39
C PRO A 141 -0.23 -15.60 -17.33
N GLU A 142 -0.03 -16.28 -18.44
CA GLU A 142 -1.11 -16.55 -19.40
C GLU A 142 -2.21 -17.43 -18.80
N VAL A 143 -1.79 -18.46 -18.04
CA VAL A 143 -2.68 -19.29 -17.23
C VAL A 143 -2.46 -18.91 -15.77
N LEU A 144 -3.52 -18.41 -15.14
CA LEU A 144 -3.45 -18.00 -13.74
C LEU A 144 -3.48 -19.22 -12.81
N PRO A 145 -2.51 -19.37 -11.89
CA PRO A 145 -2.69 -20.29 -10.75
C PRO A 145 -3.95 -19.89 -9.96
N PRO A 146 -4.69 -20.86 -9.38
CA PRO A 146 -5.95 -20.60 -8.68
C PRO A 146 -5.86 -19.52 -7.60
N GLU A 147 -4.80 -19.52 -6.82
CA GLU A 147 -4.53 -18.52 -5.76
C GLU A 147 -4.24 -17.12 -6.31
N VAL A 148 -3.59 -17.01 -7.47
CA VAL A 148 -3.37 -15.73 -8.15
C VAL A 148 -4.69 -15.22 -8.73
N GLU A 149 -5.50 -16.09 -9.33
CA GLU A 149 -6.83 -15.72 -9.82
C GLU A 149 -7.72 -15.23 -8.67
N ALA A 150 -7.75 -15.96 -7.55
CA ALA A 150 -8.51 -15.56 -6.37
C ALA A 150 -8.06 -14.20 -5.81
N SER A 151 -6.76 -13.93 -5.81
CA SER A 151 -6.20 -12.64 -5.38
C SER A 151 -6.60 -11.49 -6.29
N ILE A 152 -6.61 -11.73 -7.60
CA ILE A 152 -7.08 -10.73 -8.57
C ILE A 152 -8.58 -10.46 -8.40
N ARG A 153 -9.39 -11.52 -8.20
CA ARG A 153 -10.82 -11.36 -7.92
C ARG A 153 -11.07 -10.54 -6.64
N ALA A 154 -10.26 -10.73 -5.61
CA ALA A 154 -10.31 -9.90 -4.40
C ALA A 154 -10.05 -8.41 -4.74
N SER A 155 -9.09 -8.11 -5.61
CA SER A 155 -8.82 -6.73 -6.05
C SER A 155 -9.98 -6.10 -6.82
N MET A 156 -10.77 -6.90 -7.53
CA MET A 156 -11.92 -6.40 -8.31
C MET A 156 -13.09 -5.92 -7.44
N VAL A 157 -13.11 -6.29 -6.16
CA VAL A 157 -14.18 -5.94 -5.21
C VAL A 157 -13.68 -5.01 -4.10
N GLU A 158 -12.47 -4.46 -4.24
CA GLU A 158 -11.96 -3.43 -3.33
C GLU A 158 -12.76 -2.13 -3.48
N ARG A 159 -13.12 -1.53 -2.33
CA ARG A 159 -13.72 -0.20 -2.27
C ARG A 159 -12.76 0.83 -2.87
N ASP A 160 -13.30 1.78 -3.62
CA ASP A 160 -12.50 2.83 -4.26
C ASP A 160 -11.68 3.60 -3.23
N PRO A 161 -10.34 3.59 -3.31
CA PRO A 161 -9.48 4.28 -2.35
C PRO A 161 -9.57 5.81 -2.43
N THR A 162 -10.21 6.37 -3.47
CA THR A 162 -10.50 7.82 -3.54
C THR A 162 -11.46 8.28 -2.43
N GLU A 163 -12.25 7.36 -1.88
CA GLU A 163 -13.17 7.62 -0.78
C GLU A 163 -12.48 7.69 0.59
N ALA A 164 -11.22 7.27 0.69
CA ALA A 164 -10.51 7.24 1.97
C ALA A 164 -10.31 8.64 2.55
N GLN A 165 -10.78 8.84 3.78
CA GLN A 165 -10.56 10.06 4.54
C GLN A 165 -9.34 9.87 5.44
N ILE A 166 -8.20 10.41 5.04
CA ILE A 166 -6.95 10.27 5.80
C ILE A 166 -7.00 11.16 7.05
N PRO A 167 -6.85 10.59 8.26
CA PRO A 167 -6.93 11.34 9.52
C PRO A 167 -5.61 12.06 9.82
N PHE A 168 -5.32 13.11 9.04
CA PHE A 168 -4.05 13.84 9.06
C PHE A 168 -3.67 14.33 10.45
N ASP A 169 -4.59 14.95 11.18
CA ASP A 169 -4.27 15.54 12.49
C ASP A 169 -3.86 14.46 13.49
N ALA A 170 -4.60 13.34 13.53
CA ALA A 170 -4.29 12.22 14.40
C ALA A 170 -2.92 11.59 14.10
N ILE A 171 -2.54 11.48 12.83
CA ILE A 171 -1.24 10.92 12.45
C ILE A 171 -0.11 11.93 12.71
N ARG A 172 -0.32 13.20 12.42
CA ARG A 172 0.67 14.27 12.63
C ARG A 172 1.01 14.48 14.10
N GLU A 173 0.00 14.34 14.98
CA GLU A 173 0.16 14.50 16.43
C GLU A 173 0.66 13.21 17.12
N ALA A 174 0.72 12.10 16.37
CA ALA A 174 1.16 10.82 16.91
C ALA A 174 2.66 10.82 17.27
N PRO A 175 3.07 10.00 18.27
CA PRO A 175 4.44 9.97 18.75
C PRO A 175 5.40 9.13 17.88
N PHE A 176 5.12 9.00 16.58
CA PHE A 176 5.97 8.24 15.66
C PHE A 176 6.27 9.02 14.38
N PRO A 177 7.46 8.86 13.81
CA PRO A 177 7.79 9.44 12.51
C PRO A 177 7.12 8.70 11.35
N VAL A 178 6.89 9.44 10.25
CA VAL A 178 6.30 8.93 9.02
C VAL A 178 7.30 9.03 7.86
N LEU A 179 7.37 7.99 7.02
CA LEU A 179 8.10 7.96 5.77
C LEU A 179 7.13 7.72 4.61
N VAL A 180 7.16 8.59 3.61
CA VAL A 180 6.39 8.47 2.38
C VAL A 180 7.33 8.17 1.22
N ILE A 181 7.07 7.09 0.50
CA ILE A 181 7.92 6.62 -0.60
C ILE A 181 7.14 6.59 -1.91
N SER A 182 7.74 7.10 -2.99
CA SER A 182 7.25 6.89 -4.36
C SER A 182 8.31 6.30 -5.27
N GLY A 183 7.88 5.79 -6.43
CA GLY A 183 8.78 5.35 -7.49
C GLY A 183 9.25 6.46 -8.41
N GLY A 184 8.69 7.67 -8.28
CA GLY A 184 8.98 8.81 -9.16
C GLY A 184 8.63 8.54 -10.63
N HIS A 185 7.59 7.75 -10.88
CA HIS A 185 7.23 7.25 -12.21
C HIS A 185 5.92 7.82 -12.73
N HIS A 186 5.06 8.34 -11.85
CA HIS A 186 3.72 8.78 -12.20
C HIS A 186 3.33 10.03 -11.41
N PRO A 187 3.07 11.19 -12.08
CA PRO A 187 2.78 12.46 -11.41
C PRO A 187 1.61 12.40 -10.41
N ALA A 188 0.59 11.57 -10.67
CA ALA A 188 -0.55 11.42 -9.77
C ALA A 188 -0.15 10.80 -8.41
N PHE A 189 0.72 9.78 -8.40
CA PHE A 189 1.23 9.21 -7.16
C PHE A 189 2.18 10.15 -6.45
N ASP A 190 3.03 10.86 -7.19
CA ASP A 190 3.91 11.88 -6.61
C ASP A 190 3.09 12.99 -5.96
N ALA A 191 2.01 13.49 -6.59
CA ALA A 191 1.11 14.48 -6.02
C ALA A 191 0.46 14.02 -4.69
N VAL A 192 0.05 12.76 -4.59
CA VAL A 192 -0.45 12.19 -3.34
C VAL A 192 0.65 12.15 -2.28
N CYS A 193 1.84 11.67 -2.66
CA CYS A 193 2.98 11.57 -1.74
C CYS A 193 3.43 12.95 -1.24
N ASP A 194 3.42 13.97 -2.08
CA ASP A 194 3.78 15.35 -1.71
C ASP A 194 2.78 15.95 -0.72
N VAL A 195 1.48 15.71 -0.90
CA VAL A 195 0.45 16.12 0.09
C VAL A 195 0.61 15.38 1.41
N LEU A 196 0.93 14.07 1.37
CA LEU A 196 1.18 13.31 2.59
C LEU A 196 2.44 13.79 3.31
N GLU A 197 3.53 14.09 2.57
CA GLU A 197 4.74 14.68 3.14
C GLU A 197 4.43 15.99 3.88
N ASP A 198 3.79 16.93 3.19
CA ASP A 198 3.46 18.25 3.74
C ASP A 198 2.54 18.16 4.96
N ARG A 199 1.41 17.48 4.82
CA ARG A 199 0.38 17.44 5.85
C ARG A 199 0.72 16.60 7.08
N LEU A 200 1.56 15.57 6.91
CA LEU A 200 2.00 14.70 8.02
C LEU A 200 3.34 15.15 8.62
N GLY A 201 4.06 16.09 7.99
CA GLY A 201 5.44 16.38 8.35
C GLY A 201 6.36 15.16 8.13
N ALA A 202 6.06 14.37 7.12
CA ALA A 202 6.73 13.11 6.87
C ALA A 202 8.09 13.29 6.19
N GLN A 203 8.99 12.31 6.36
CA GLN A 203 10.15 12.20 5.48
C GLN A 203 9.70 11.71 4.09
N ARG A 204 10.33 12.22 3.03
CA ARG A 204 10.07 11.83 1.65
C ARG A 204 11.24 11.02 1.09
N ALA A 205 10.95 9.96 0.34
CA ALA A 205 11.95 9.24 -0.44
C ALA A 205 11.40 8.85 -1.82
N VAL A 206 12.30 8.80 -2.80
CA VAL A 206 11.99 8.31 -4.14
C VAL A 206 12.91 7.14 -4.45
N ILE A 207 12.34 5.97 -4.77
CA ILE A 207 13.08 4.82 -5.27
C ILE A 207 13.02 4.84 -6.79
N ALA A 208 13.90 5.62 -7.38
CA ALA A 208 13.90 5.88 -8.82
C ALA A 208 13.94 4.58 -9.66
N GLY A 209 13.13 4.53 -10.71
CA GLY A 209 13.05 3.39 -11.64
C GLY A 209 12.28 2.19 -11.12
N SER A 210 11.67 2.27 -9.92
CA SER A 210 10.92 1.16 -9.33
C SER A 210 9.48 1.02 -9.89
N GLY A 211 8.96 2.05 -10.54
CA GLY A 211 7.53 2.11 -10.86
C GLY A 211 6.68 2.09 -9.59
N HIS A 212 5.43 1.65 -9.71
CA HIS A 212 4.53 1.53 -8.57
C HIS A 212 4.99 0.50 -7.50
N SER A 213 5.87 -0.41 -7.88
CA SER A 213 6.24 -1.55 -7.03
C SER A 213 7.63 -1.41 -6.40
N ALA A 214 7.89 -0.31 -5.67
CA ALA A 214 9.19 -0.06 -5.05
C ALA A 214 9.67 -1.20 -4.14
N GLN A 215 8.77 -1.97 -3.52
CA GLN A 215 9.10 -3.12 -2.69
C GLN A 215 9.78 -4.26 -3.47
N ARG A 216 9.63 -4.30 -4.79
CA ARG A 216 10.29 -5.32 -5.63
C ARG A 216 11.76 -5.03 -5.91
N THR A 217 12.25 -3.84 -5.60
CA THR A 217 13.65 -3.47 -5.83
C THR A 217 14.63 -4.17 -4.87
N GLY A 218 14.13 -4.74 -3.77
CA GLY A 218 14.97 -5.40 -2.78
C GLY A 218 15.85 -4.40 -2.02
N ALA A 219 17.16 -4.47 -2.18
CA ALA A 219 18.12 -3.67 -1.41
C ALA A 219 17.81 -2.16 -1.40
N PRO A 220 17.51 -1.47 -2.50
CA PRO A 220 17.24 -0.03 -2.48
C PRO A 220 16.11 0.37 -1.51
N LEU A 221 15.00 -0.40 -1.50
CA LEU A 221 13.93 -0.15 -0.54
C LEU A 221 14.31 -0.61 0.86
N ASN A 222 14.87 -1.81 1.01
CA ASN A 222 15.22 -2.38 2.30
C ASN A 222 16.17 -1.47 3.08
N ASP A 223 17.18 -0.94 2.41
CA ASP A 223 18.16 -0.03 3.02
C ASP A 223 17.50 1.29 3.45
N ARG A 224 16.58 1.83 2.65
CA ARG A 224 15.85 3.04 3.01
C ARG A 224 14.92 2.81 4.20
N VAL A 225 14.20 1.69 4.23
CA VAL A 225 13.31 1.32 5.34
C VAL A 225 14.14 1.06 6.61
N ARG A 226 15.25 0.32 6.52
CA ARG A 226 16.18 0.06 7.63
C ARG A 226 16.69 1.37 8.23
N GLN A 227 17.23 2.26 7.39
CA GLN A 227 17.73 3.57 7.84
C GLN A 227 16.67 4.37 8.60
N PHE A 228 15.41 4.34 8.12
CA PHE A 228 14.32 5.05 8.76
C PHE A 228 13.92 4.41 10.11
N ILE A 229 13.82 3.09 10.16
CA ILE A 229 13.49 2.34 11.37
C ILE A 229 14.54 2.57 12.45
N ASP A 230 15.82 2.54 12.09
CA ASP A 230 16.92 2.74 13.04
C ASP A 230 16.94 4.17 13.59
N GLY A 231 16.64 5.17 12.77
CA GLY A 231 16.45 6.55 13.20
C GLY A 231 15.25 6.76 14.12
N ALA A 232 14.24 5.91 14.06
CA ALA A 232 13.07 5.96 14.93
C ALA A 232 13.26 5.26 16.29
N ARG A 233 14.40 4.58 16.49
CA ARG A 233 14.75 3.90 17.75
C ARG A 233 15.46 4.82 18.75
N SER A 234 16.01 5.93 18.26
CA SER A 234 16.70 6.93 19.06
C SER A 234 15.74 7.97 19.60
#